data_8d8f9633d3b0620287073cd8502da1ba
#
_entry.id   8d8f9633d3b0620287073cd8502da1ba
#
_cell.length_a   1.000
_cell.length_b   1.000
_cell.length_c   1.000
_cell.angle_alpha   90.00
_cell.angle_beta   90.00
_cell.angle_gamma   90.00
#
_symmetry.space_group_name_H-M   'P 1'
#
loop_
_entity.id
_entity.type
_entity.pdbx_description
1 polymer ?
#
loop_
_entity_poly.entity_id
_entity_poly.type
_entity_poly.pdbx_seq_one_letter_code
_entity_poly.pdbx_strand_id
1 'polypeptide(L)'
;MPATLEIKRASEASEAERHYRPSGAALDLMRCTAREVLLAGPAGTGKSRACLEKLNLICMQLPVRCAIVRKTRKSITQSAMVTLETKVLPMPNAVMFHTGDQEYRYPSGARIIVAGLDDAEKLASTEFDVIYVNEATELEADDWGMLLREIGRASCRERV
;
A
#
# COMPACT_ATOMS: atom_id res chain seq x y z
N MET A 1 9.60 -15.16 -39.34
CA MET A 1 9.47 -15.64 -37.95
C MET A 1 10.05 -14.63 -36.94
N PRO A 2 9.48 -13.41 -36.76
CA PRO A 2 9.96 -12.49 -35.73
C PRO A 2 9.04 -12.39 -34.52
N ALA A 3 7.78 -12.84 -34.56
CA ALA A 3 6.79 -12.61 -33.50
C ALA A 3 7.10 -13.31 -32.16
N THR A 4 7.73 -14.48 -32.20
CA THR A 4 8.05 -15.25 -30.97
C THR A 4 9.17 -14.62 -30.13
N LEU A 5 10.10 -13.90 -30.78
CA LEU A 5 11.20 -13.21 -30.09
C LEU A 5 10.73 -11.91 -29.41
N GLU A 6 9.79 -11.20 -30.01
CA GLU A 6 9.21 -9.98 -29.42
C GLU A 6 8.33 -10.29 -28.21
N ILE A 7 7.56 -11.36 -28.25
CA ILE A 7 6.76 -11.80 -27.10
C ILE A 7 7.64 -12.23 -25.92
N LYS A 8 8.75 -12.94 -26.18
CA LYS A 8 9.73 -13.27 -25.12
C LYS A 8 10.40 -12.05 -24.52
N ARG A 9 10.83 -11.09 -25.36
CA ARG A 9 11.43 -9.84 -24.87
C ARG A 9 10.45 -8.99 -24.07
N ALA A 10 9.19 -8.93 -24.47
CA ALA A 10 8.14 -8.22 -23.72
C ALA A 10 7.83 -8.90 -22.38
N SER A 11 7.84 -10.26 -22.32
CA SER A 11 7.64 -10.99 -21.07
C SER A 11 8.84 -10.86 -20.12
N GLU A 12 10.07 -10.92 -20.62
CA GLU A 12 11.30 -10.74 -19.85
C GLU A 12 11.46 -9.30 -19.32
N ALA A 13 11.09 -8.28 -20.13
CA ALA A 13 11.04 -6.90 -19.67
C ALA A 13 9.97 -6.69 -18.58
N SER A 14 8.81 -7.32 -18.71
CA SER A 14 7.74 -7.31 -17.72
C SER A 14 8.13 -7.99 -16.40
N GLU A 15 8.91 -9.07 -16.43
CA GLU A 15 9.45 -9.71 -15.22
C GLU A 15 10.60 -8.89 -14.59
N ALA A 16 11.47 -8.30 -15.37
CA ALA A 16 12.56 -7.44 -14.88
C ALA A 16 12.04 -6.14 -14.22
N GLU A 17 10.93 -5.58 -14.72
CA GLU A 17 10.29 -4.42 -14.08
C GLU A 17 9.63 -4.73 -12.73
N ARG A 18 9.29 -5.97 -12.45
CA ARG A 18 8.68 -6.40 -11.19
C ARG A 18 9.69 -6.61 -10.06
N HIS A 19 10.97 -6.74 -10.36
CA HIS A 19 12.02 -6.83 -9.35
C HIS A 19 12.31 -5.45 -8.76
N TYR A 20 11.62 -5.13 -7.66
CA TYR A 20 11.89 -3.92 -6.91
C TYR A 20 13.21 -4.03 -6.17
N ARG A 21 14.13 -3.10 -6.49
CA ARG A 21 15.42 -2.97 -5.80
C ARG A 21 15.45 -1.64 -5.07
N PRO A 22 15.11 -1.59 -3.77
CA PRO A 22 15.11 -0.35 -3.02
C PRO A 22 16.53 0.17 -2.84
N SER A 23 16.70 1.50 -2.90
CA SER A 23 17.96 2.20 -2.63
C SER A 23 17.70 3.47 -1.84
N GLY A 24 18.71 4.00 -1.14
CA GLY A 24 18.59 5.22 -0.34
C GLY A 24 17.43 5.15 0.64
N ALA A 25 16.63 6.22 0.74
CA ALA A 25 15.50 6.31 1.66
C ALA A 25 14.45 5.18 1.49
N ALA A 26 14.32 4.61 0.29
CA ALA A 26 13.45 3.46 0.09
C ALA A 26 13.99 2.19 0.77
N LEU A 27 15.30 2.00 0.76
CA LEU A 27 15.94 0.89 1.48
C LEU A 27 15.84 1.08 2.99
N ASP A 28 16.03 2.31 3.46
CA ASP A 28 15.87 2.65 4.87
C ASP A 28 14.43 2.40 5.34
N LEU A 29 13.44 2.78 4.52
CA LEU A 29 12.05 2.45 4.78
C LEU A 29 11.82 0.94 4.94
N MET A 30 12.39 0.10 4.05
CA MET A 30 12.21 -1.37 4.14
C MET A 30 12.73 -1.94 5.46
N ARG A 31 13.80 -1.36 6.00
CA ARG A 31 14.43 -1.80 7.26
C ARG A 31 13.79 -1.15 8.51
N CYS A 32 13.07 -0.05 8.32
CA CYS A 32 12.50 0.73 9.41
C CYS A 32 11.40 -0.03 10.13
N THR A 33 11.50 -0.10 11.47
CA THR A 33 10.49 -0.66 12.37
C THR A 33 9.84 0.40 13.26
N ALA A 34 10.09 1.68 12.99
CA ALA A 34 9.47 2.77 13.72
C ALA A 34 7.95 2.76 13.54
N ARG A 35 7.25 3.18 14.58
CA ARG A 35 5.78 3.23 14.61
C ARG A 35 5.22 4.20 13.58
N GLU A 36 5.90 5.30 13.35
CA GLU A 36 5.52 6.34 12.38
C GLU A 36 6.72 6.67 11.50
N VAL A 37 6.48 6.76 10.19
CA VAL A 37 7.52 7.09 9.20
C VAL A 37 6.98 8.10 8.21
N LEU A 38 7.71 9.19 8.02
CA LEU A 38 7.43 10.18 6.99
C LEU A 38 8.48 10.09 5.87
N LEU A 39 8.03 9.83 4.65
CA LEU A 39 8.84 9.89 3.45
C LEU A 39 8.59 11.21 2.72
N ALA A 40 9.48 12.18 2.88
CA ALA A 40 9.41 13.48 2.19
C ALA A 40 10.42 13.54 1.03
N GLY A 41 10.11 14.30 0.00
CA GLY A 41 11.00 14.50 -1.15
C GLY A 41 10.25 14.86 -2.44
N PRO A 42 10.97 15.15 -3.53
CA PRO A 42 10.38 15.57 -4.80
C PRO A 42 9.45 14.52 -5.40
N ALA A 43 8.57 14.94 -6.31
CA ALA A 43 7.75 14.03 -7.10
C ALA A 43 8.62 13.11 -7.97
N GLY A 44 8.13 11.92 -8.31
CA GLY A 44 8.82 10.98 -9.20
C GLY A 44 9.98 10.19 -8.58
N THR A 45 10.30 10.38 -7.29
CA THR A 45 11.41 9.66 -6.62
C THR A 45 11.05 8.25 -6.13
N GLY A 46 9.87 7.75 -6.47
CA GLY A 46 9.46 6.38 -6.12
C GLY A 46 8.94 6.18 -4.69
N LYS A 47 8.67 7.25 -3.93
CA LYS A 47 8.17 7.17 -2.55
C LYS A 47 6.92 6.30 -2.42
N SER A 48 5.90 6.58 -3.22
CA SER A 48 4.64 5.81 -3.20
C SER A 48 4.86 4.34 -3.51
N ARG A 49 5.72 4.02 -4.50
CA ARG A 49 6.09 2.64 -4.79
C ARG A 49 6.77 1.99 -3.59
N ALA A 50 7.73 2.65 -2.95
CA ALA A 50 8.43 2.12 -1.80
C ALA A 50 7.49 1.79 -0.63
N CYS A 51 6.54 2.69 -0.33
CA CYS A 51 5.53 2.46 0.71
C CYS A 51 4.63 1.27 0.36
N LEU A 52 4.15 1.19 -0.88
CA LEU A 52 3.29 0.11 -1.34
C LEU A 52 4.02 -1.24 -1.40
N GLU A 53 5.29 -1.28 -1.78
CA GLU A 53 6.12 -2.49 -1.73
C GLU A 53 6.28 -2.99 -0.29
N LYS A 54 6.56 -2.10 0.66
CA LYS A 54 6.64 -2.46 2.08
C LYS A 54 5.30 -3.00 2.58
N LEU A 55 4.20 -2.33 2.26
CA LEU A 55 2.86 -2.76 2.65
C LEU A 55 2.53 -4.14 2.08
N ASN A 56 2.83 -4.36 0.79
CA ASN A 56 2.65 -5.66 0.14
C ASN A 56 3.46 -6.76 0.80
N LEU A 57 4.74 -6.51 1.12
CA LEU A 57 5.60 -7.49 1.82
C LEU A 57 5.03 -7.89 3.19
N ILE A 58 4.51 -6.93 3.95
CA ILE A 58 3.86 -7.20 5.24
C ILE A 58 2.62 -8.06 5.03
N CYS A 59 1.75 -7.69 4.07
CA CYS A 59 0.53 -8.42 3.77
C CYS A 59 0.78 -9.82 3.20
N MET A 60 1.88 -10.05 2.51
CA MET A 60 2.23 -11.40 2.05
C MET A 60 2.65 -12.35 3.19
N GLN A 61 3.18 -11.81 4.27
CA GLN A 61 3.74 -12.59 5.38
C GLN A 61 2.80 -12.73 6.58
N LEU A 62 1.98 -11.72 6.85
CA LEU A 62 1.18 -11.62 8.07
C LEU A 62 -0.30 -11.38 7.74
N PRO A 63 -1.24 -11.94 8.52
CA PRO A 63 -2.68 -11.75 8.34
C PRO A 63 -3.16 -10.42 8.93
N VAL A 64 -2.60 -9.31 8.45
CA VAL A 64 -2.82 -7.95 8.94
C VAL A 64 -3.95 -7.24 8.20
N ARG A 65 -4.54 -6.24 8.83
CA ARG A 65 -5.45 -5.27 8.22
C ARG A 65 -4.70 -3.98 7.95
N CYS A 66 -4.61 -3.62 6.68
CA CYS A 66 -3.94 -2.41 6.24
C CYS A 66 -4.92 -1.47 5.57
N ALA A 67 -4.62 -0.17 5.59
CA ALA A 67 -5.34 0.82 4.81
C ALA A 67 -4.40 1.60 3.88
N ILE A 68 -4.89 1.93 2.70
CA ILE A 68 -4.34 2.97 1.83
C ILE A 68 -5.31 4.14 1.87
N VAL A 69 -4.84 5.27 2.37
CA VAL A 69 -5.69 6.45 2.65
C VAL A 69 -5.17 7.68 1.90
N ARG A 70 -6.07 8.52 1.44
CA ARG A 70 -5.81 9.86 0.90
C ARG A 70 -6.97 10.78 1.28
N LYS A 71 -6.81 12.10 1.12
CA LYS A 71 -7.88 13.07 1.41
C LYS A 71 -9.19 12.72 0.68
N THR A 72 -9.11 12.37 -0.61
CA THR A 72 -10.29 11.90 -1.37
C THR A 72 -10.05 10.54 -2.01
N ARG A 73 -11.09 9.71 -2.03
CA ARG A 73 -11.03 8.40 -2.63
C ARG A 73 -10.73 8.42 -4.14
N LYS A 74 -11.33 9.33 -4.88
CA LYS A 74 -11.13 9.46 -6.34
C LYS A 74 -9.65 9.59 -6.70
N SER A 75 -8.88 10.31 -5.89
CA SER A 75 -7.46 10.53 -6.09
C SER A 75 -6.61 9.28 -5.87
N ILE A 76 -7.03 8.35 -4.99
CA ILE A 76 -6.32 7.09 -4.74
C ILE A 76 -6.40 6.19 -5.96
N THR A 77 -7.58 6.06 -6.55
CA THR A 77 -7.84 5.21 -7.72
C THR A 77 -6.93 5.58 -8.89
N GLN A 78 -6.65 6.86 -9.06
CA GLN A 78 -5.82 7.36 -10.17
C GLN A 78 -4.31 7.29 -9.92
N SER A 79 -3.87 7.03 -8.69
CA SER A 79 -2.45 7.09 -8.34
C SER A 79 -1.93 5.85 -7.62
N ALA A 80 -2.29 5.67 -6.36
CA ALA A 80 -1.76 4.60 -5.53
C ALA A 80 -2.23 3.22 -5.99
N MET A 81 -3.50 3.06 -6.35
CA MET A 81 -4.04 1.78 -6.85
C MET A 81 -3.37 1.37 -8.16
N VAL A 82 -3.23 2.28 -9.12
CA VAL A 82 -2.53 1.99 -10.39
C VAL A 82 -1.10 1.54 -10.13
N THR A 83 -0.38 2.20 -9.23
CA THR A 83 0.98 1.79 -8.86
C THR A 83 1.00 0.42 -8.18
N LEU A 84 0.06 0.18 -7.26
CA LEU A 84 -0.06 -1.10 -6.57
C LEU A 84 -0.30 -2.24 -7.57
N GLU A 85 -1.29 -2.11 -8.44
CA GLU A 85 -1.70 -3.15 -9.38
C GLU A 85 -0.67 -3.42 -10.48
N THR A 86 -0.05 -2.36 -11.02
CA THR A 86 0.85 -2.50 -12.17
C THR A 86 2.30 -2.80 -11.80
N LYS A 87 2.76 -2.37 -10.62
CA LYS A 87 4.19 -2.41 -10.26
C LYS A 87 4.52 -3.22 -9.01
N VAL A 88 3.54 -3.45 -8.13
CA VAL A 88 3.80 -4.01 -6.80
C VAL A 88 3.19 -5.40 -6.64
N LEU A 89 1.90 -5.57 -6.99
CA LEU A 89 1.24 -6.86 -6.81
C LEU A 89 1.89 -7.94 -7.66
N PRO A 90 2.15 -9.12 -7.06
CA PRO A 90 2.57 -10.29 -7.83
C PRO A 90 1.46 -10.67 -8.82
N MET A 91 1.82 -11.42 -9.86
CA MET A 91 0.98 -11.89 -10.97
C MET A 91 -0.53 -11.98 -10.69
N PRO A 92 -1.37 -11.74 -11.70
CA PRO A 92 -2.81 -11.49 -11.58
C PRO A 92 -3.53 -12.69 -11.04
N ASN A 93 -3.55 -13.18 -9.96
CA ASN A 93 -4.38 -14.22 -9.32
C ASN A 93 -3.99 -14.52 -7.87
N ALA A 94 -2.87 -13.96 -7.36
CA ALA A 94 -2.48 -14.17 -5.97
C ALA A 94 -3.21 -13.21 -5.00
N VAL A 95 -3.54 -12.01 -5.48
CA VAL A 95 -4.24 -10.98 -4.70
C VAL A 95 -5.47 -10.52 -5.48
N MET A 96 -6.65 -10.64 -4.88
CA MET A 96 -7.91 -10.27 -5.54
C MET A 96 -8.47 -8.96 -4.99
N PHE A 97 -8.85 -8.05 -5.91
CA PHE A 97 -9.58 -6.86 -5.54
C PHE A 97 -11.09 -7.11 -5.50
N HIS A 98 -11.70 -6.86 -4.36
CA HIS A 98 -13.15 -6.96 -4.15
C HIS A 98 -13.78 -5.58 -4.27
N THR A 99 -14.45 -5.32 -5.40
CA THR A 99 -15.02 -4.01 -5.72
C THR A 99 -16.10 -3.59 -4.73
N GLY A 100 -16.91 -4.50 -4.24
CA GLY A 100 -17.97 -4.20 -3.25
C GLY A 100 -17.40 -3.68 -1.93
N ASP A 101 -16.39 -4.36 -1.41
CA ASP A 101 -15.76 -4.03 -0.12
C ASP A 101 -14.61 -3.03 -0.28
N GLN A 102 -14.17 -2.79 -1.52
CA GLN A 102 -13.05 -1.90 -1.85
C GLN A 102 -11.74 -2.34 -1.17
N GLU A 103 -11.44 -3.61 -1.18
CA GLU A 103 -10.28 -4.19 -0.52
C GLU A 103 -9.54 -5.20 -1.41
N TYR A 104 -8.22 -5.28 -1.21
CA TYR A 104 -7.37 -6.35 -1.72
C TYR A 104 -7.27 -7.44 -0.68
N ARG A 105 -7.55 -8.68 -1.06
CA ARG A 105 -7.46 -9.87 -0.20
C ARG A 105 -6.25 -10.72 -0.58
N TYR A 106 -5.43 -11.02 0.40
CA TYR A 106 -4.21 -11.80 0.28
C TYR A 106 -4.42 -13.25 0.74
N PRO A 107 -3.68 -14.21 0.17
CA PRO A 107 -3.72 -15.61 0.62
C PRO A 107 -3.31 -15.79 2.09
N SER A 108 -2.49 -14.91 2.64
CA SER A 108 -2.12 -14.86 4.06
C SER A 108 -3.27 -14.56 5.01
N GLY A 109 -4.43 -14.14 4.48
CA GLY A 109 -5.55 -13.59 5.23
C GLY A 109 -5.47 -12.08 5.43
N ALA A 110 -4.39 -11.43 5.01
CA ALA A 110 -4.28 -9.98 5.07
C ALA A 110 -5.26 -9.29 4.12
N ARG A 111 -5.62 -8.04 4.48
CA ARG A 111 -6.49 -7.18 3.68
C ARG A 111 -5.92 -5.78 3.60
N ILE A 112 -5.98 -5.19 2.41
CA ILE A 112 -5.68 -3.77 2.22
C ILE A 112 -6.98 -3.07 1.82
N ILE A 113 -7.51 -2.24 2.70
CA ILE A 113 -8.71 -1.44 2.47
C ILE A 113 -8.28 -0.12 1.81
N VAL A 114 -9.02 0.29 0.78
CA VAL A 114 -8.78 1.55 0.07
C VAL A 114 -9.89 2.52 0.43
N ALA A 115 -9.54 3.62 1.11
CA ALA A 115 -10.52 4.58 1.60
C ALA A 115 -10.05 6.03 1.46
N GLY A 116 -10.98 6.93 1.08
CA GLY A 116 -10.79 8.36 1.24
C GLY A 116 -11.22 8.81 2.63
N LEU A 117 -10.66 9.91 3.11
CA LEU A 117 -11.12 10.54 4.36
C LEU A 117 -12.50 11.23 4.19
N ASP A 118 -12.93 11.40 2.94
CA ASP A 118 -14.31 11.81 2.60
C ASP A 118 -15.35 10.71 2.90
N ASP A 119 -14.91 9.47 3.18
CA ASP A 119 -15.73 8.33 3.63
C ASP A 119 -15.20 7.81 4.99
N ALA A 120 -15.20 8.70 5.99
CA ALA A 120 -14.62 8.45 7.30
C ALA A 120 -15.30 7.30 8.07
N GLU A 121 -16.59 7.02 7.84
CA GLU A 121 -17.32 5.96 8.52
C GLU A 121 -16.70 4.58 8.26
N LYS A 122 -16.19 4.37 7.05
CA LYS A 122 -15.53 3.11 6.66
C LYS A 122 -14.21 2.89 7.41
N LEU A 123 -13.48 3.97 7.68
CA LEU A 123 -12.23 3.91 8.44
C LEU A 123 -12.50 3.76 9.94
N ALA A 124 -13.44 4.53 10.48
CA ALA A 124 -13.74 4.56 11.92
C ALA A 124 -14.32 3.25 12.48
N SER A 125 -14.86 2.38 11.62
CA SER A 125 -15.42 1.09 12.03
C SER A 125 -14.42 -0.07 12.01
N THR A 126 -13.17 0.19 11.59
CA THR A 126 -12.16 -0.87 11.36
C THR A 126 -10.86 -0.56 12.10
N GLU A 127 -10.38 -1.51 12.88
CA GLU A 127 -9.04 -1.44 13.48
C GLU A 127 -7.98 -1.83 12.43
N PHE A 128 -6.93 -1.03 12.30
CA PHE A 128 -5.83 -1.25 11.35
C PHE A 128 -4.51 -1.51 12.06
N ASP A 129 -3.73 -2.44 11.53
CA ASP A 129 -2.36 -2.70 11.96
C ASP A 129 -1.38 -1.74 11.29
N VAL A 130 -1.64 -1.36 10.03
CA VAL A 130 -0.80 -0.44 9.25
C VAL A 130 -1.67 0.48 8.40
N ILE A 131 -1.40 1.78 8.43
CA ILE A 131 -2.02 2.75 7.52
C ILE A 131 -0.94 3.42 6.67
N TYR A 132 -1.10 3.36 5.36
CA TYR A 132 -0.33 4.14 4.41
C TYR A 132 -1.13 5.34 3.95
N VAL A 133 -0.65 6.53 4.30
CA VAL A 133 -1.23 7.80 3.86
C VAL A 133 -0.50 8.27 2.60
N ASN A 134 -1.20 8.29 1.48
CA ASN A 134 -0.69 8.80 0.21
C ASN A 134 -0.97 10.31 0.12
N GLU A 135 0.06 11.10 -0.18
CA GLU A 135 -0.01 12.57 -0.21
C GLU A 135 -0.45 13.18 1.14
N ALA A 136 0.33 12.89 2.17
CA ALA A 136 0.07 13.32 3.55
C ALA A 136 -0.04 14.85 3.73
N THR A 137 0.50 15.62 2.80
CA THR A 137 0.39 17.09 2.77
C THR A 137 -1.01 17.61 2.49
N GLU A 138 -1.92 16.77 1.99
CA GLU A 138 -3.33 17.11 1.77
C GLU A 138 -4.16 17.02 3.06
N LEU A 139 -3.63 16.41 4.13
CA LEU A 139 -4.33 16.13 5.37
C LEU A 139 -4.22 17.29 6.36
N GLU A 140 -5.31 17.53 7.08
CA GLU A 140 -5.39 18.46 8.20
C GLU A 140 -5.12 17.76 9.55
N ALA A 141 -4.92 18.53 10.61
CA ALA A 141 -4.63 17.99 11.93
C ALA A 141 -5.74 17.05 12.46
N ASP A 142 -6.99 17.34 12.16
CA ASP A 142 -8.14 16.53 12.57
C ASP A 142 -8.17 15.19 11.83
N ASP A 143 -7.79 15.17 10.54
CA ASP A 143 -7.65 13.95 9.74
C ASP A 143 -6.60 13.01 10.39
N TRP A 144 -5.45 13.57 10.79
CA TRP A 144 -4.41 12.83 11.49
C TRP A 144 -4.88 12.30 12.85
N GLY A 145 -5.58 13.13 13.62
CA GLY A 145 -6.14 12.73 14.91
C GLY A 145 -7.14 11.58 14.78
N MET A 146 -7.89 11.52 13.68
CA MET A 146 -8.78 10.40 13.38
C MET A 146 -7.98 9.13 13.05
N LEU A 147 -7.03 9.21 12.11
CA LEU A 147 -6.23 8.06 11.70
C LEU A 147 -5.44 7.43 12.86
N LEU A 148 -4.85 8.26 13.72
CA LEU A 148 -4.09 7.79 14.88
C LEU A 148 -4.95 7.04 15.91
N ARG A 149 -6.25 7.31 15.98
CA ARG A 149 -7.19 6.58 16.83
C ARG A 149 -7.49 5.17 16.31
N GLU A 150 -7.44 4.99 14.98
CA GLU A 150 -7.72 3.71 14.33
C GLU A 150 -6.48 2.82 14.21
N ILE A 151 -5.26 3.38 14.40
CA ILE A 151 -4.02 2.61 14.50
C ILE A 151 -3.79 2.22 15.96
N GLY A 152 -3.68 0.95 16.23
CA GLY A 152 -3.01 0.49 17.44
C GLY A 152 -3.87 0.17 18.64
N ARG A 153 -5.15 -0.07 18.49
CA ARG A 153 -5.88 -0.86 19.50
C ARG A 153 -5.37 -2.29 19.58
N ALA A 154 -4.80 -2.83 18.49
CA ALA A 154 -4.20 -4.15 18.45
C ALA A 154 -2.86 -4.26 19.20
N SER A 155 -2.04 -3.21 19.24
CA SER A 155 -0.72 -3.24 19.90
C SER A 155 -0.79 -3.21 21.44
N CYS A 156 -1.94 -2.94 22.03
CA CYS A 156 -2.14 -2.94 23.47
C CYS A 156 -2.50 -4.32 24.08
N ARG A 157 -2.76 -5.34 23.25
CA ARG A 157 -3.17 -6.67 23.74
C ARG A 157 -2.05 -7.68 23.99
N GLU A 158 -0.80 -7.34 23.67
CA GLU A 158 0.34 -8.25 23.84
C GLU A 158 1.32 -7.82 24.95
N ARG A 159 0.80 -7.27 26.05
CA ARG A 159 1.58 -7.14 27.29
C ARG A 159 0.70 -7.44 28.50
N VAL A 160 0.41 -8.69 28.68
CA VAL A 160 0.13 -9.29 29.99
C VAL A 160 0.87 -10.60 30.08
#